data_b1e25fc8da066e5884093031c2731bb8
#
_entry.id   b1e25fc8da066e5884093031c2731bb8
#
_cell.length_a   1.000
_cell.length_b   1.000
_cell.length_c   1.000
_cell.angle_alpha   90.00
_cell.angle_beta   90.00
_cell.angle_gamma   90.00
#
_symmetry.space_group_name_H-M   'P 1'
#
loop_
_entity.id
_entity.type
_entity.pdbx_description
1 polymer ?
#
loop_
_entity_poly.entity_id
_entity_poly.type
_entity_poly.pdbx_seq_one_letter_code
_entity_poly.pdbx_strand_id
1 'polypeptide(L)'
;MAFCTLHFFSEALNREVSVNAFVPQNREGYKTHGLSDDQTVWQRYTEVELDAAQAGIAVIMPNGDRSFYTDLSSGDRYFTYISKELPEMMTRFFRGISPAREDNYIAGLSMGGYGALKAALTFPQRYAAACSLSGALDIPFMFDTYKVEGEAFYKSIFGSKEDFVGSTNDLFALLKKDAQNGVKLPEIFLSCGTSDRILPCSRRFYEECRMFGIPVSYTEAEGNHNWAFWRQQIKPFIRYIGSKT
;
A
#
# COMPACT_ATOMS: atom_id res chain seq x y z
N MET A 1 14.61 9.79 17.21
CA MET A 1 13.85 9.77 15.96
C MET A 1 14.09 11.07 15.21
N ALA A 2 14.30 11.01 13.90
CA ALA A 2 14.42 12.19 13.05
C ALA A 2 13.28 12.22 12.05
N PHE A 3 12.68 13.39 11.84
CA PHE A 3 11.81 13.66 10.70
C PHE A 3 12.64 14.28 9.59
N CYS A 4 12.53 13.73 8.38
CA CYS A 4 13.24 14.22 7.20
C CYS A 4 12.27 14.40 6.04
N THR A 5 12.39 15.50 5.33
CA THR A 5 11.82 15.63 3.99
C THR A 5 12.96 15.52 2.99
N LEU A 6 12.87 14.54 2.11
CA LEU A 6 13.86 14.27 1.08
C LEU A 6 13.34 14.77 -0.26
N HIS A 7 14.20 15.42 -1.02
CA HIS A 7 13.96 15.76 -2.42
C HIS A 7 15.04 15.07 -3.24
N PHE A 8 14.66 14.35 -4.27
CA PHE A 8 15.62 13.74 -5.20
C PHE A 8 14.97 13.51 -6.56
N PHE A 9 15.82 13.43 -7.58
CA PHE A 9 15.35 13.12 -8.93
C PHE A 9 15.03 11.62 -9.04
N SER A 10 13.78 11.31 -9.40
CA SER A 10 13.35 9.95 -9.70
C SER A 10 13.54 9.65 -11.18
N GLU A 11 14.33 8.65 -11.48
CA GLU A 11 14.50 8.16 -12.86
C GLU A 11 13.23 7.45 -13.36
N ALA A 12 12.49 6.80 -12.48
CA ALA A 12 11.24 6.15 -12.81
C ALA A 12 10.15 7.14 -13.23
N LEU A 13 10.12 8.32 -12.59
CA LEU A 13 9.12 9.36 -12.83
C LEU A 13 9.67 10.52 -13.68
N ASN A 14 10.98 10.52 -13.98
CA ASN A 14 11.68 11.56 -14.73
C ASN A 14 11.42 12.99 -14.20
N ARG A 15 11.40 13.15 -12.88
CA ARG A 15 11.17 14.42 -12.19
C ARG A 15 11.64 14.40 -10.74
N GLU A 16 11.72 15.59 -10.14
CA GLU A 16 11.92 15.71 -8.70
C GLU A 16 10.72 15.14 -7.93
N VAL A 17 11.01 14.38 -6.89
CA VAL A 17 10.01 13.80 -5.97
C VAL A 17 10.28 14.22 -4.55
N SER A 18 9.22 14.24 -3.75
CA SER A 18 9.30 14.51 -2.31
C SER A 18 8.85 13.28 -1.52
N VAL A 19 9.62 12.95 -0.50
CA VAL A 19 9.35 11.84 0.42
C VAL A 19 9.48 12.32 1.84
N ASN A 20 8.48 12.10 2.67
CA ASN A 20 8.58 12.28 4.11
C ASN A 20 9.01 10.98 4.78
N ALA A 21 9.95 11.06 5.69
CA ALA A 21 10.49 9.92 6.42
C ALA A 21 10.60 10.21 7.90
N PHE A 22 10.06 9.33 8.74
CA PHE A 22 10.42 9.21 10.16
C PHE A 22 11.44 8.10 10.29
N VAL A 23 12.62 8.43 10.80
CA VAL A 23 13.72 7.46 10.92
C VAL A 23 14.09 7.31 12.38
N PRO A 24 13.61 6.28 13.09
CA PRO A 24 14.21 5.82 14.32
C PRO A 24 15.51 5.10 13.99
N GLN A 25 16.35 4.92 14.97
CA GLN A 25 17.70 4.42 14.73
C GLN A 25 17.79 2.95 14.23
N ASN A 26 16.69 2.20 14.13
CA ASN A 26 16.80 0.74 13.97
C ASN A 26 15.87 -0.04 13.01
N ARG A 27 14.74 0.46 12.37
CA ARG A 27 13.88 -0.35 11.44
C ARG A 27 12.87 0.44 10.60
N GLU A 28 12.21 -0.22 9.58
CA GLU A 28 11.41 0.41 8.54
C GLU A 28 9.97 -0.05 8.39
N GLY A 29 9.13 0.87 7.80
CA GLY A 29 7.83 0.55 7.20
C GLY A 29 7.45 1.60 6.15
N TYR A 30 6.90 1.16 5.02
CA TYR A 30 6.41 2.04 3.95
C TYR A 30 4.91 2.25 4.06
N LYS A 31 4.45 3.51 3.91
CA LYS A 31 3.02 3.87 3.91
C LYS A 31 2.64 4.63 2.66
N THR A 32 1.70 4.08 1.91
CA THR A 32 1.14 4.67 0.70
C THR A 32 -0.19 5.36 1.01
N HIS A 33 -0.38 6.55 0.45
CA HIS A 33 -1.57 7.39 0.66
C HIS A 33 -2.74 7.02 -0.28
N GLY A 34 -3.93 7.58 0.00
CA GLY A 34 -5.13 7.46 -0.83
C GLY A 34 -5.12 8.36 -2.07
N LEU A 35 -6.16 8.22 -2.90
CA LEU A 35 -6.38 9.08 -4.06
C LEU A 35 -6.60 10.53 -3.61
N SER A 36 -6.01 11.50 -4.23
CA SER A 36 -6.08 12.93 -3.86
C SER A 36 -5.27 13.36 -2.63
N ASP A 37 -4.53 12.45 -2.02
CA ASP A 37 -3.63 12.71 -0.91
C ASP A 37 -2.19 12.92 -1.42
N ASP A 38 -1.27 13.23 -0.50
CA ASP A 38 0.16 13.37 -0.75
C ASP A 38 1.01 12.73 0.36
N GLN A 39 2.31 12.87 0.32
CA GLN A 39 3.25 12.33 1.31
C GLN A 39 3.07 12.89 2.73
N THR A 40 2.27 13.94 2.94
CA THR A 40 2.10 14.60 4.25
C THR A 40 0.91 14.10 5.03
N VAL A 41 -0.05 13.43 4.38
CA VAL A 41 -1.37 13.16 4.98
C VAL A 41 -1.33 12.21 6.17
N TRP A 42 -0.49 11.19 6.15
CA TRP A 42 -0.32 10.31 7.30
C TRP A 42 0.16 11.06 8.54
N GLN A 43 1.06 12.02 8.36
CA GLN A 43 1.55 12.88 9.44
C GLN A 43 0.46 13.83 9.93
N ARG A 44 -0.32 14.44 9.03
CA ARG A 44 -1.33 15.45 9.37
C ARG A 44 -2.57 14.87 10.04
N TYR A 45 -2.95 13.63 9.72
CA TYR A 45 -4.22 13.05 10.16
C TYR A 45 -4.08 11.88 11.13
N THR A 46 -2.85 11.47 11.49
CA THR A 46 -2.62 10.35 12.41
C THR A 46 -1.50 10.66 13.40
N GLU A 47 -1.37 9.81 14.40
CA GLU A 47 -0.24 9.79 15.33
C GLU A 47 0.91 8.90 14.84
N VAL A 48 1.07 8.75 13.52
CA VAL A 48 2.01 7.82 12.90
C VAL A 48 3.45 7.97 13.39
N GLU A 49 3.87 9.20 13.71
CA GLU A 49 5.19 9.51 14.24
C GLU A 49 5.39 8.92 15.63
N LEU A 50 4.40 9.11 16.50
CA LEU A 50 4.44 8.56 17.87
C LEU A 50 4.33 7.04 17.86
N ASP A 51 3.41 6.50 17.08
CA ASP A 51 3.19 5.06 16.94
C ASP A 51 4.45 4.37 16.38
N ALA A 52 5.11 4.98 15.40
CA ALA A 52 6.36 4.49 14.82
C ALA A 52 7.53 4.55 15.83
N ALA A 53 7.60 5.64 16.61
CA ALA A 53 8.60 5.78 17.67
C ALA A 53 8.48 4.67 18.71
N GLN A 54 7.25 4.40 19.16
CA GLN A 54 6.98 3.35 20.15
C GLN A 54 7.30 1.96 19.61
N ALA A 55 7.02 1.72 18.33
CA ALA A 55 7.30 0.46 17.65
C ALA A 55 8.78 0.31 17.22
N GLY A 56 9.60 1.36 17.33
CA GLY A 56 11.00 1.33 16.89
C GLY A 56 11.20 1.21 15.38
N ILE A 57 10.23 1.65 14.56
CA ILE A 57 10.24 1.53 13.11
C ILE A 57 10.44 2.86 12.38
N ALA A 58 11.09 2.82 11.22
CA ALA A 58 11.06 3.92 10.26
C ALA A 58 9.73 3.92 9.48
N VAL A 59 9.24 5.08 9.10
CA VAL A 59 8.07 5.21 8.23
C VAL A 59 8.42 6.09 7.05
N ILE A 60 8.30 5.56 5.86
CA ILE A 60 8.57 6.25 4.59
C ILE A 60 7.23 6.53 3.90
N MET A 61 6.97 7.80 3.62
CA MET A 61 5.70 8.27 3.06
C MET A 61 5.98 8.97 1.70
N PRO A 62 5.95 8.22 0.60
CA PRO A 62 6.12 8.81 -0.73
C PRO A 62 4.85 9.48 -1.23
N ASN A 63 4.99 10.39 -2.20
CA ASN A 63 3.87 10.82 -3.03
C ASN A 63 3.66 9.83 -4.19
N GLY A 64 2.44 9.38 -4.38
CA GLY A 64 2.01 8.46 -5.45
C GLY A 64 1.05 9.10 -6.44
N ASP A 65 0.74 10.39 -6.30
CA ASP A 65 -0.28 11.11 -7.07
C ASP A 65 -1.58 10.31 -7.21
N ARG A 66 -2.27 10.41 -8.34
CA ARG A 66 -3.51 9.67 -8.63
C ARG A 66 -3.26 8.44 -9.51
N SER A 67 -2.11 7.78 -9.35
CA SER A 67 -1.60 6.74 -10.23
C SER A 67 -2.09 5.32 -9.95
N PHE A 68 -2.79 5.09 -8.85
CA PHE A 68 -3.02 3.74 -8.32
C PHE A 68 -1.74 2.93 -8.18
N TYR A 69 -0.61 3.61 -7.97
CA TYR A 69 0.70 2.95 -7.88
C TYR A 69 0.95 1.99 -9.05
N THR A 70 0.66 2.48 -10.28
CA THR A 70 0.77 1.73 -11.53
C THR A 70 1.74 2.43 -12.46
N ASP A 71 2.48 1.68 -13.25
CA ASP A 71 3.28 2.24 -14.33
C ASP A 71 2.31 2.63 -15.46
N LEU A 72 2.19 3.92 -15.71
CA LEU A 72 1.20 4.49 -16.62
C LEU A 72 1.66 4.44 -18.06
N SER A 73 0.73 4.31 -18.99
CA SER A 73 1.00 4.39 -20.43
C SER A 73 1.54 5.77 -20.87
N SER A 74 1.30 6.83 -20.06
CA SER A 74 1.87 8.17 -20.25
C SER A 74 3.39 8.25 -20.02
N GLY A 75 3.98 7.21 -19.43
CA GLY A 75 5.42 7.14 -19.14
C GLY A 75 5.77 7.26 -17.66
N ASP A 76 4.89 7.79 -16.81
CA ASP A 76 5.12 7.87 -15.36
C ASP A 76 5.06 6.47 -14.74
N ARG A 77 6.16 5.97 -14.18
CA ARG A 77 6.30 4.61 -13.66
C ARG A 77 6.21 4.58 -12.14
N TYR A 78 5.03 4.88 -11.59
CA TYR A 78 4.80 4.93 -10.14
C TYR A 78 4.98 3.58 -9.44
N PHE A 79 4.63 2.46 -10.09
CA PHE A 79 4.89 1.15 -9.49
C PHE A 79 6.39 0.85 -9.40
N THR A 80 7.13 1.14 -10.46
CA THR A 80 8.59 1.03 -10.48
C THR A 80 9.22 1.92 -9.41
N TYR A 81 8.77 3.18 -9.30
CA TYR A 81 9.23 4.11 -8.29
C TYR A 81 9.05 3.56 -6.86
N ILE A 82 7.81 3.18 -6.50
CA ILE A 82 7.48 2.73 -5.13
C ILE A 82 8.12 1.39 -4.79
N SER A 83 8.14 0.44 -5.74
CA SER A 83 8.53 -0.94 -5.44
C SER A 83 10.01 -1.25 -5.66
N LYS A 84 10.74 -0.40 -6.38
CA LYS A 84 12.16 -0.61 -6.69
C LYS A 84 13.01 0.58 -6.30
N GLU A 85 12.80 1.74 -6.93
CA GLU A 85 13.66 2.89 -6.80
C GLU A 85 13.64 3.46 -5.37
N LEU A 86 12.47 3.69 -4.79
CA LEU A 86 12.35 4.25 -3.45
C LEU A 86 13.03 3.40 -2.37
N PRO A 87 12.81 2.07 -2.28
CA PRO A 87 13.54 1.22 -1.34
C PRO A 87 15.07 1.31 -1.49
N GLU A 88 15.57 1.30 -2.73
CA GLU A 88 17.00 1.43 -3.00
C GLU A 88 17.54 2.81 -2.55
N MET A 89 16.82 3.88 -2.82
CA MET A 89 17.20 5.22 -2.38
C MET A 89 17.21 5.34 -0.86
N MET A 90 16.20 4.78 -0.18
CA MET A 90 16.13 4.82 1.28
C MET A 90 17.32 4.08 1.93
N THR A 91 17.69 2.91 1.45
CA THR A 91 18.87 2.18 1.94
C THR A 91 20.19 2.92 1.68
N ARG A 92 20.27 3.71 0.60
CA ARG A 92 21.43 4.57 0.33
C ARG A 92 21.51 5.79 1.23
N PHE A 93 20.36 6.43 1.51
CA PHE A 93 20.33 7.63 2.37
C PHE A 93 20.46 7.32 3.86
N PHE A 94 19.94 6.18 4.29
CA PHE A 94 19.86 5.83 5.70
C PHE A 94 20.51 4.47 5.97
N ARG A 95 21.69 4.47 6.56
CA ARG A 95 22.46 3.24 6.85
C ARG A 95 21.77 2.25 7.79
N GLY A 96 20.78 2.72 8.56
CA GLY A 96 20.02 1.88 9.50
C GLY A 96 18.83 1.19 8.88
N ILE A 97 18.53 1.46 7.60
CA ILE A 97 17.44 0.87 6.84
C ILE A 97 17.84 -0.51 6.33
N SER A 98 17.13 -1.54 6.74
CA SER A 98 17.40 -2.94 6.39
C SER A 98 16.70 -3.33 5.08
N PRO A 99 17.36 -3.95 4.10
CA PRO A 99 16.72 -4.51 2.92
C PRO A 99 16.13 -5.91 3.17
N ALA A 100 16.28 -6.47 4.37
CA ALA A 100 15.82 -7.81 4.67
C ALA A 100 14.29 -7.88 4.72
N ARG A 101 13.72 -8.98 4.19
CA ARG A 101 12.27 -9.18 4.10
C ARG A 101 11.56 -9.01 5.45
N GLU A 102 12.13 -9.59 6.49
CA GLU A 102 11.60 -9.60 7.85
C GLU A 102 11.52 -8.22 8.50
N ASP A 103 12.27 -7.26 7.98
CA ASP A 103 12.30 -5.89 8.47
C ASP A 103 11.44 -4.93 7.62
N ASN A 104 10.88 -5.42 6.50
CA ASN A 104 10.16 -4.58 5.54
C ASN A 104 8.65 -4.87 5.55
N TYR A 105 7.88 -3.81 5.67
CA TYR A 105 6.43 -3.81 5.77
C TYR A 105 5.83 -2.77 4.84
N ILE A 106 4.62 -3.00 4.34
CA ILE A 106 3.93 -2.02 3.51
C ILE A 106 2.49 -1.86 3.95
N ALA A 107 2.01 -0.62 4.01
CA ALA A 107 0.63 -0.33 4.38
C ALA A 107 0.08 0.82 3.54
N GLY A 108 -1.23 0.84 3.35
CA GLY A 108 -1.90 1.95 2.69
C GLY A 108 -3.40 1.95 2.87
N LEU A 109 -4.03 3.06 2.49
CA LEU A 109 -5.47 3.23 2.54
C LEU A 109 -6.04 3.47 1.13
N SER A 110 -7.27 3.01 0.87
CA SER A 110 -7.97 3.25 -0.39
C SER A 110 -7.11 2.87 -1.62
N MET A 111 -6.77 3.79 -2.50
CA MET A 111 -5.80 3.62 -3.57
C MET A 111 -4.45 3.06 -3.06
N GLY A 112 -3.97 3.58 -1.92
CA GLY A 112 -2.73 3.09 -1.30
C GLY A 112 -2.86 1.68 -0.74
N GLY A 113 -4.05 1.27 -0.29
CA GLY A 113 -4.34 -0.11 0.11
C GLY A 113 -4.21 -1.09 -1.07
N TYR A 114 -4.69 -0.68 -2.24
CA TYR A 114 -4.44 -1.41 -3.48
C TYR A 114 -2.94 -1.48 -3.82
N GLY A 115 -2.24 -0.33 -3.78
CA GLY A 115 -0.81 -0.25 -4.07
C GLY A 115 0.05 -1.10 -3.14
N ALA A 116 -0.29 -1.12 -1.84
CA ALA A 116 0.39 -1.93 -0.84
C ALA A 116 0.25 -3.44 -1.13
N LEU A 117 -0.95 -3.93 -1.40
CA LEU A 117 -1.15 -5.34 -1.76
C LEU A 117 -0.54 -5.69 -3.12
N LYS A 118 -0.62 -4.80 -4.10
CA LYS A 118 0.04 -5.00 -5.40
C LYS A 118 1.55 -5.19 -5.25
N ALA A 119 2.22 -4.33 -4.48
CA ALA A 119 3.65 -4.46 -4.21
C ALA A 119 3.98 -5.75 -3.45
N ALA A 120 3.18 -6.09 -2.44
CA ALA A 120 3.36 -7.28 -1.61
C ALA A 120 3.17 -8.59 -2.39
N LEU A 121 2.19 -8.66 -3.30
CA LEU A 121 1.94 -9.82 -4.16
C LEU A 121 2.93 -9.90 -5.33
N THR A 122 3.38 -8.76 -5.86
CA THR A 122 4.37 -8.77 -6.96
C THR A 122 5.78 -9.12 -6.47
N PHE A 123 6.12 -8.69 -5.24
CA PHE A 123 7.44 -8.91 -4.64
C PHE A 123 7.34 -9.52 -3.24
N PRO A 124 6.76 -10.73 -3.10
CA PRO A 124 6.51 -11.35 -1.79
C PRO A 124 7.78 -11.62 -0.99
N GLN A 125 8.93 -11.71 -1.67
CA GLN A 125 10.24 -11.87 -1.05
C GLN A 125 10.78 -10.59 -0.39
N ARG A 126 10.10 -9.44 -0.57
CA ARG A 126 10.56 -8.15 -0.01
C ARG A 126 9.84 -7.73 1.26
N TYR A 127 8.64 -8.26 1.50
CA TYR A 127 7.79 -7.80 2.60
C TYR A 127 7.45 -8.94 3.55
N ALA A 128 7.58 -8.70 4.86
CA ALA A 128 7.12 -9.62 5.89
C ALA A 128 5.61 -9.56 6.04
N ALA A 129 5.02 -8.36 5.98
CA ALA A 129 3.58 -8.17 6.02
C ALA A 129 3.11 -6.95 5.21
N ALA A 130 1.83 -6.99 4.82
CA ALA A 130 1.14 -5.93 4.11
C ALA A 130 -0.20 -5.61 4.77
N CYS A 131 -0.56 -4.31 4.82
CA CYS A 131 -1.83 -3.85 5.38
C CYS A 131 -2.60 -2.98 4.39
N SER A 132 -3.88 -3.30 4.19
CA SER A 132 -4.80 -2.53 3.36
C SER A 132 -5.99 -2.05 4.19
N LEU A 133 -6.14 -0.74 4.30
CA LEU A 133 -7.25 -0.09 4.98
C LEU A 133 -8.23 0.45 3.95
N SER A 134 -9.47 -0.03 3.95
CA SER A 134 -10.47 0.36 2.94
C SER A 134 -9.90 0.32 1.52
N GLY A 135 -9.19 -0.74 1.16
CA GLY A 135 -8.47 -0.82 -0.13
C GLY A 135 -9.41 -0.91 -1.32
N ALA A 136 -9.10 -0.19 -2.40
CA ALA A 136 -9.76 -0.31 -3.70
C ALA A 136 -9.29 -1.58 -4.43
N LEU A 137 -9.54 -2.76 -3.85
CA LEU A 137 -8.92 -4.03 -4.23
C LEU A 137 -9.51 -4.66 -5.48
N ASP A 138 -10.74 -4.30 -5.83
CA ASP A 138 -11.49 -4.82 -6.97
C ASP A 138 -11.71 -3.72 -8.01
N ILE A 139 -10.74 -3.54 -8.88
CA ILE A 139 -10.78 -2.49 -9.91
C ILE A 139 -11.95 -2.68 -10.88
N PRO A 140 -12.31 -3.89 -11.38
CA PRO A 140 -13.52 -4.09 -12.13
C PRO A 140 -14.80 -3.59 -11.45
N PHE A 141 -14.94 -3.82 -10.14
CA PHE A 141 -16.04 -3.26 -9.35
C PHE A 141 -16.00 -1.73 -9.31
N MET A 142 -14.82 -1.13 -9.23
CA MET A 142 -14.65 0.33 -9.23
C MET A 142 -15.07 0.94 -10.58
N PHE A 143 -14.75 0.29 -11.70
CA PHE A 143 -15.22 0.72 -13.03
C PHE A 143 -16.74 0.82 -13.09
N ASP A 144 -17.45 -0.17 -12.53
CA ASP A 144 -18.91 -0.29 -12.64
C ASP A 144 -19.67 0.63 -11.67
N THR A 145 -19.11 0.82 -10.47
CA THR A 145 -19.87 1.39 -9.34
C THR A 145 -19.37 2.75 -8.89
N TYR A 146 -18.07 3.04 -9.07
CA TYR A 146 -17.46 4.24 -8.52
C TYR A 146 -17.47 5.39 -9.52
N LYS A 147 -18.62 6.05 -9.63
CA LYS A 147 -18.87 7.10 -10.64
C LYS A 147 -18.20 8.45 -10.31
N VAL A 148 -17.61 8.63 -9.12
CA VAL A 148 -17.03 9.91 -8.72
C VAL A 148 -15.85 10.28 -9.61
N GLU A 149 -14.97 9.30 -9.92
CA GLU A 149 -13.81 9.51 -10.79
C GLU A 149 -14.16 9.30 -12.29
N GLY A 150 -15.20 8.52 -12.56
CA GLY A 150 -15.63 8.17 -13.90
C GLY A 150 -14.78 7.09 -14.58
N GLU A 151 -15.38 6.43 -15.56
CA GLU A 151 -14.73 5.35 -16.32
C GLU A 151 -13.44 5.81 -17.02
N ALA A 152 -13.42 7.04 -17.55
CA ALA A 152 -12.28 7.60 -18.25
C ALA A 152 -11.03 7.69 -17.36
N PHE A 153 -11.20 7.96 -16.07
CA PHE A 153 -10.10 7.99 -15.12
C PHE A 153 -9.46 6.59 -14.96
N TYR A 154 -10.27 5.56 -14.71
CA TYR A 154 -9.75 4.19 -14.58
C TYR A 154 -9.13 3.70 -15.88
N LYS A 155 -9.73 4.03 -17.03
CA LYS A 155 -9.16 3.72 -18.35
C LYS A 155 -7.79 4.36 -18.58
N SER A 156 -7.57 5.57 -18.12
CA SER A 156 -6.27 6.25 -18.26
C SER A 156 -5.15 5.58 -17.46
N ILE A 157 -5.50 4.84 -16.40
CA ILE A 157 -4.54 4.15 -15.52
C ILE A 157 -4.35 2.70 -15.93
N PHE A 158 -5.45 1.99 -16.20
CA PHE A 158 -5.45 0.54 -16.32
C PHE A 158 -5.72 0.03 -17.74
N GLY A 159 -6.05 0.92 -18.68
CA GLY A 159 -6.61 0.50 -19.97
C GLY A 159 -8.09 0.15 -19.85
N SER A 160 -8.60 -0.67 -20.74
CA SER A 160 -9.96 -1.20 -20.65
C SER A 160 -10.10 -2.18 -19.47
N LYS A 161 -11.35 -2.52 -19.12
CA LYS A 161 -11.61 -3.52 -18.09
C LYS A 161 -11.10 -4.92 -18.51
N GLU A 162 -11.18 -5.20 -19.80
CA GLU A 162 -10.67 -6.43 -20.42
C GLU A 162 -9.14 -6.48 -20.36
N ASP A 163 -8.43 -5.35 -20.59
CA ASP A 163 -6.98 -5.25 -20.47
C ASP A 163 -6.51 -5.44 -19.01
N PHE A 164 -7.33 -5.01 -18.06
CA PHE A 164 -7.02 -5.12 -16.62
C PHE A 164 -7.10 -6.57 -16.13
N VAL A 165 -8.16 -7.30 -16.49
CA VAL A 165 -8.40 -8.65 -15.97
C VAL A 165 -7.29 -9.61 -16.36
N GLY A 166 -6.67 -10.23 -15.37
CA GLY A 166 -5.53 -11.14 -15.56
C GLY A 166 -4.18 -10.46 -15.79
N SER A 167 -4.13 -9.13 -15.81
CA SER A 167 -2.88 -8.36 -15.92
C SER A 167 -2.07 -8.37 -14.63
N THR A 168 -0.87 -7.80 -14.68
CA THR A 168 -0.03 -7.57 -13.50
C THR A 168 -0.59 -6.52 -12.53
N ASN A 169 -1.68 -5.85 -12.90
CA ASN A 169 -2.41 -4.91 -12.05
C ASN A 169 -3.59 -5.58 -11.32
N ASP A 170 -4.01 -6.77 -11.74
CA ASP A 170 -5.11 -7.51 -11.15
C ASP A 170 -4.65 -8.29 -9.90
N LEU A 171 -5.05 -7.80 -8.72
CA LEU A 171 -4.68 -8.42 -7.43
C LEU A 171 -5.19 -9.85 -7.29
N PHE A 172 -6.37 -10.16 -7.85
CA PHE A 172 -6.94 -11.50 -7.82
C PHE A 172 -6.13 -12.48 -8.68
N ALA A 173 -5.68 -12.02 -9.84
CA ALA A 173 -4.80 -12.81 -10.72
C ALA A 173 -3.43 -13.05 -10.07
N LEU A 174 -2.83 -12.03 -9.44
CA LEU A 174 -1.57 -12.15 -8.70
C LEU A 174 -1.71 -13.15 -7.55
N LEU A 175 -2.75 -12.99 -6.71
CA LEU A 175 -3.03 -13.87 -5.58
C LEU A 175 -3.17 -15.34 -6.01
N LYS A 176 -3.98 -15.58 -7.05
CA LYS A 176 -4.19 -16.92 -7.62
C LYS A 176 -2.89 -17.54 -8.13
N LYS A 177 -2.11 -16.77 -8.88
CA LYS A 177 -0.81 -17.20 -9.42
C LYS A 177 0.14 -17.60 -8.28
N ASP A 178 0.24 -16.78 -7.24
CA ASP A 178 1.14 -17.02 -6.13
C ASP A 178 0.73 -18.24 -5.31
N ALA A 179 -0.57 -18.39 -5.06
CA ALA A 179 -1.13 -19.56 -4.38
C ALA A 179 -0.86 -20.86 -5.16
N GLN A 180 -1.08 -20.86 -6.47
CA GLN A 180 -0.84 -22.03 -7.33
C GLN A 180 0.63 -22.43 -7.40
N ASN A 181 1.54 -21.46 -7.28
CA ASN A 181 2.99 -21.71 -7.29
C ASN A 181 3.59 -21.96 -5.90
N GLY A 182 2.77 -22.01 -4.85
CA GLY A 182 3.24 -22.23 -3.47
C GLY A 182 4.16 -21.12 -2.94
N VAL A 183 3.97 -19.89 -3.43
CA VAL A 183 4.80 -18.75 -3.02
C VAL A 183 4.50 -18.40 -1.57
N LYS A 184 5.54 -18.22 -0.76
CA LYS A 184 5.40 -17.71 0.61
C LYS A 184 5.02 -16.24 0.59
N LEU A 185 3.74 -15.96 0.70
CA LEU A 185 3.20 -14.60 0.75
C LEU A 185 3.56 -13.87 2.06
N PRO A 186 3.58 -12.52 2.07
CA PRO A 186 3.56 -11.72 3.29
C PRO A 186 2.32 -12.00 4.14
N GLU A 187 2.38 -11.74 5.45
CA GLU A 187 1.17 -11.71 6.27
C GLU A 187 0.27 -10.56 5.83
N ILE A 188 -1.01 -10.86 5.55
CA ILE A 188 -1.96 -9.87 5.00
C ILE A 188 -2.91 -9.40 6.09
N PHE A 189 -3.02 -8.07 6.23
CA PHE A 189 -3.96 -7.40 7.13
C PHE A 189 -4.93 -6.58 6.29
N LEU A 190 -6.23 -6.81 6.50
CA LEU A 190 -7.30 -6.05 5.87
C LEU A 190 -8.18 -5.43 6.93
N SER A 191 -8.56 -4.16 6.75
CA SER A 191 -9.59 -3.53 7.55
C SER A 191 -10.47 -2.63 6.70
N CYS A 192 -11.79 -2.67 6.92
CA CYS A 192 -12.74 -1.81 6.23
C CYS A 192 -13.88 -1.41 7.15
N GLY A 193 -14.37 -0.18 6.98
CA GLY A 193 -15.53 0.33 7.72
C GLY A 193 -16.82 -0.34 7.28
N THR A 194 -17.72 -0.65 8.22
CA THR A 194 -19.02 -1.27 7.92
C THR A 194 -19.95 -0.38 7.10
N SER A 195 -19.73 0.96 7.13
CA SER A 195 -20.44 1.95 6.31
C SER A 195 -19.59 2.44 5.12
N ASP A 196 -18.47 1.78 4.83
CA ASP A 196 -17.61 2.14 3.71
C ASP A 196 -18.20 1.64 2.39
N ARG A 197 -18.35 2.53 1.42
CA ARG A 197 -18.92 2.21 0.09
C ARG A 197 -18.12 1.19 -0.72
N ILE A 198 -16.83 1.02 -0.42
CA ILE A 198 -15.99 0.01 -1.07
C ILE A 198 -15.73 -1.22 -0.19
N LEU A 199 -16.51 -1.41 0.87
CA LEU A 199 -16.47 -2.64 1.67
C LEU A 199 -16.60 -3.92 0.82
N PRO A 200 -17.41 -3.98 -0.25
CA PRO A 200 -17.45 -5.16 -1.11
C PRO A 200 -16.11 -5.56 -1.70
N CYS A 201 -15.20 -4.61 -1.99
CA CYS A 201 -13.85 -4.91 -2.49
C CYS A 201 -13.03 -5.70 -1.46
N SER A 202 -13.07 -5.29 -0.19
CA SER A 202 -12.36 -5.96 0.90
C SER A 202 -12.93 -7.36 1.15
N ARG A 203 -14.26 -7.50 1.17
CA ARG A 203 -14.93 -8.80 1.36
C ARG A 203 -14.59 -9.79 0.25
N ARG A 204 -14.68 -9.36 -1.02
CA ARG A 204 -14.32 -10.22 -2.16
C ARG A 204 -12.87 -10.67 -2.11
N PHE A 205 -11.95 -9.76 -1.82
CA PHE A 205 -10.54 -10.11 -1.73
C PHE A 205 -10.27 -11.08 -0.55
N TYR A 206 -10.91 -10.87 0.59
CA TYR A 206 -10.84 -11.78 1.73
C TYR A 206 -11.36 -13.19 1.39
N GLU A 207 -12.51 -13.30 0.73
CA GLU A 207 -13.07 -14.59 0.31
C GLU A 207 -12.15 -15.31 -0.70
N GLU A 208 -11.52 -14.57 -1.61
CA GLU A 208 -10.52 -15.14 -2.53
C GLU A 208 -9.31 -15.70 -1.76
N CYS A 209 -8.78 -14.97 -0.79
CA CYS A 209 -7.71 -15.48 0.07
C CYS A 209 -8.13 -16.78 0.79
N ARG A 210 -9.35 -16.84 1.33
CA ARG A 210 -9.89 -18.04 1.98
C ARG A 210 -9.98 -19.23 1.03
N MET A 211 -10.45 -19.01 -0.20
CA MET A 211 -10.55 -20.08 -1.22
C MET A 211 -9.19 -20.71 -1.53
N PHE A 212 -8.12 -19.91 -1.49
CA PHE A 212 -6.75 -20.41 -1.69
C PHE A 212 -6.02 -20.80 -0.41
N GLY A 213 -6.69 -20.78 0.74
CA GLY A 213 -6.08 -21.14 2.03
C GLY A 213 -5.00 -20.16 2.50
N ILE A 214 -5.04 -18.90 2.02
CA ILE A 214 -4.08 -17.86 2.39
C ILE A 214 -4.53 -17.19 3.69
N PRO A 215 -3.69 -17.20 4.75
CA PRO A 215 -4.01 -16.56 6.00
C PRO A 215 -4.12 -15.05 5.86
N VAL A 216 -5.24 -14.48 6.31
CA VAL A 216 -5.50 -13.04 6.32
C VAL A 216 -6.12 -12.62 7.65
N SER A 217 -5.55 -11.61 8.28
CA SER A 217 -6.17 -10.93 9.41
C SER A 217 -7.16 -9.89 8.88
N TYR A 218 -8.45 -10.20 8.91
CA TYR A 218 -9.51 -9.32 8.40
C TYR A 218 -10.38 -8.75 9.52
N THR A 219 -10.62 -7.45 9.49
CA THR A 219 -11.46 -6.73 10.46
C THR A 219 -12.45 -5.82 9.74
N GLU A 220 -13.73 -6.00 10.04
CA GLU A 220 -14.77 -5.01 9.78
C GLU A 220 -15.10 -4.30 11.11
N ALA A 221 -15.07 -2.98 11.13
CA ALA A 221 -15.40 -2.21 12.31
C ALA A 221 -16.32 -1.04 11.93
N GLU A 222 -17.06 -0.52 12.91
CA GLU A 222 -17.89 0.67 12.69
C GLU A 222 -17.03 1.81 12.15
N GLY A 223 -17.45 2.39 11.02
CA GLY A 223 -16.75 3.48 10.37
C GLY A 223 -17.05 3.60 8.89
N ASN A 224 -16.45 4.61 8.28
CA ASN A 224 -16.66 4.99 6.90
C ASN A 224 -15.30 5.19 6.18
N HIS A 225 -15.34 5.56 4.89
CA HIS A 225 -14.16 5.85 4.06
C HIS A 225 -13.52 7.19 4.44
N ASN A 226 -12.90 7.27 5.61
CA ASN A 226 -12.33 8.52 6.13
C ASN A 226 -11.17 8.30 7.11
N TRP A 227 -10.45 9.40 7.38
CA TRP A 227 -9.29 9.42 8.27
C TRP A 227 -9.60 9.07 9.73
N ALA A 228 -10.84 9.33 10.23
CA ALA A 228 -11.24 8.94 11.57
C ALA A 228 -11.18 7.40 11.75
N PHE A 229 -11.56 6.65 10.70
CA PHE A 229 -11.46 5.20 10.67
C PHE A 229 -9.99 4.75 10.51
N TRP A 230 -9.30 5.24 9.49
CA TRP A 230 -7.95 4.76 9.14
C TRP A 230 -6.91 4.99 10.22
N ARG A 231 -6.96 6.15 10.91
CA ARG A 231 -6.06 6.45 12.03
C ARG A 231 -6.16 5.46 13.19
N GLN A 232 -7.31 4.83 13.39
CA GLN A 232 -7.50 3.80 14.40
C GLN A 232 -7.05 2.43 13.88
N GLN A 233 -7.39 2.12 12.63
CA GLN A 233 -7.16 0.79 12.06
C GLN A 233 -5.72 0.51 11.67
N ILE A 234 -4.87 1.53 11.54
CA ILE A 234 -3.42 1.33 11.31
C ILE A 234 -2.68 0.88 12.57
N LYS A 235 -3.18 1.25 13.76
CA LYS A 235 -2.50 0.99 15.04
C LYS A 235 -2.28 -0.50 15.35
N PRO A 236 -3.24 -1.41 15.11
CA PRO A 236 -2.99 -2.86 15.27
C PRO A 236 -1.84 -3.36 14.40
N PHE A 237 -1.73 -2.88 13.16
CA PHE A 237 -0.64 -3.26 12.27
C PHE A 237 0.72 -2.74 12.75
N ILE A 238 0.80 -1.50 13.22
CA ILE A 238 2.04 -0.94 13.78
C ILE A 238 2.45 -1.72 15.05
N ARG A 239 1.51 -2.06 15.93
CA ARG A 239 1.79 -2.89 17.11
C ARG A 239 2.27 -4.30 16.72
N TYR A 240 1.67 -4.91 15.70
CA TYR A 240 2.14 -6.19 15.17
C TYR A 240 3.60 -6.08 14.72
N ILE A 241 3.97 -5.06 13.95
CA ILE A 241 5.36 -4.84 13.52
C ILE A 241 6.26 -4.69 14.75
N GLY A 242 5.91 -3.82 15.71
CA GLY A 242 6.69 -3.60 16.93
C GLY A 242 6.88 -4.86 17.78
N SER A 243 5.97 -5.84 17.72
CA SER A 243 6.11 -7.12 18.42
C SER A 243 7.09 -8.11 17.75
N LYS A 244 7.51 -7.85 16.51
CA LYS A 244 8.50 -8.64 15.78
C LYS A 244 9.93 -8.12 15.97
N THR A 245 10.02 -6.93 16.59
CA THR A 245 11.29 -6.28 16.96
C THR A 245 11.75 -6.71 18.34
#